data_59c3f0738ba999c42c73493be7bea1fc
#
_entry.id   59c3f0738ba999c42c73493be7bea1fc
#
_cell.length_a   1.000
_cell.length_b   1.000
_cell.length_c   1.000
_cell.angle_alpha   90.00
_cell.angle_beta   90.00
_cell.angle_gamma   90.00
#
_symmetry.space_group_name_H-M   'P 1'
#
loop_
_entity.id
_entity.type
_entity.pdbx_description
1 polymer ?
#
loop_
_entity_poly.entity_id
_entity_poly.type
_entity_poly.pdbx_seq_one_letter_code
_entity_poly.pdbx_strand_id
1 'polypeptide(L)'
;MGSATGKDGIQGASFASKDITADSANDLPSVQVGDPFQEKLLLEATLELAATDAVRGMQDMGAAGIICSTAEMSTKGDAGMRIDLDKVPMRQKNMKAWELLLSESQERMLLVATKGREEEVNAVFAKWDLPCSVIGEVTDDGMLNFF
;
A
#
# COMPACT_ATOMS: atom_id res chain seq x y z
N MET A 1 -2.18 -3.93 3.43
CA MET A 1 -2.21 -4.07 4.89
C MET A 1 -1.55 -2.87 5.53
N GLY A 2 -1.79 -2.64 6.83
CA GLY A 2 -1.38 -1.46 7.57
C GLY A 2 -2.43 -0.35 7.54
N SER A 3 -2.01 0.91 7.64
CA SER A 3 -2.92 2.05 7.74
C SER A 3 -3.91 2.19 6.58
N ALA A 4 -5.09 2.75 6.85
CA ALA A 4 -6.06 3.03 5.80
C ALA A 4 -5.58 4.18 4.90
N THR A 5 -5.88 4.07 3.61
CA THR A 5 -5.44 5.01 2.58
C THR A 5 -6.17 6.35 2.68
N GLY A 6 -5.44 7.44 2.66
CA GLY A 6 -5.92 8.81 2.58
C GLY A 6 -5.36 9.54 1.37
N LYS A 7 -5.68 10.83 1.23
CA LYS A 7 -5.14 11.70 0.17
C LYS A 7 -3.78 12.29 0.58
N ASP A 8 -2.84 11.42 0.94
CA ASP A 8 -1.53 11.83 1.43
C ASP A 8 -0.48 11.72 0.34
N GLY A 9 0.45 12.66 0.31
CA GLY A 9 1.63 12.60 -0.54
C GLY A 9 1.35 12.59 -2.04
N ILE A 10 0.11 12.74 -2.47
CA ILE A 10 -0.25 12.85 -3.88
C ILE A 10 0.51 14.06 -4.45
N GLN A 11 1.44 13.81 -5.36
CA GLN A 11 2.44 14.77 -5.86
C GLN A 11 3.59 15.08 -4.88
N GLY A 12 3.87 14.23 -3.89
CA GLY A 12 4.93 14.44 -2.91
C GLY A 12 6.31 14.68 -3.55
N ALA A 13 6.67 13.91 -4.56
CA ALA A 13 7.91 14.09 -5.31
C ALA A 13 7.96 15.46 -6.03
N SER A 14 6.84 15.93 -6.59
CA SER A 14 6.74 17.24 -7.22
C SER A 14 6.84 18.37 -6.20
N PHE A 15 6.28 18.18 -5.01
CA PHE A 15 6.38 19.14 -3.90
C PHE A 15 7.83 19.28 -3.42
N ALA A 16 8.52 18.16 -3.20
CA ALA A 16 9.92 18.17 -2.76
C ALA A 16 10.88 18.85 -3.75
N SER A 17 10.47 18.98 -5.02
CA SER A 17 11.23 19.63 -6.08
C SER A 17 10.89 21.12 -6.27
N LYS A 18 9.93 21.66 -5.52
CA LYS A 18 9.54 23.07 -5.58
C LYS A 18 10.25 23.91 -4.53
N ASP A 19 10.48 25.19 -4.85
CA ASP A 19 10.90 26.16 -3.84
C ASP A 19 9.81 26.35 -2.77
N ILE A 20 10.22 26.37 -1.52
CA ILE A 20 9.31 26.62 -0.39
C ILE A 20 8.96 28.11 -0.38
N THR A 21 7.69 28.43 -0.58
CA THR A 21 7.15 29.79 -0.55
C THR A 21 6.11 29.94 0.57
N ALA A 22 5.68 31.17 0.85
CA ALA A 22 4.63 31.44 1.82
C ALA A 22 3.29 30.75 1.46
N ASP A 23 3.05 30.44 0.19
CA ASP A 23 1.86 29.76 -0.30
C ASP A 23 1.95 28.23 -0.20
N SER A 24 3.10 27.68 0.18
CA SER A 24 3.31 26.22 0.32
C SER A 24 2.39 25.58 1.37
N ALA A 25 1.82 26.39 2.28
CA ALA A 25 0.81 25.92 3.23
C ALA A 25 -0.46 25.37 2.55
N ASN A 26 -0.73 25.74 1.30
CA ASN A 26 -1.87 25.24 0.52
C ASN A 26 -1.58 23.88 -0.15
N ASP A 27 -0.34 23.42 -0.11
CA ASP A 27 0.10 22.13 -0.66
C ASP A 27 0.01 21.00 0.37
N LEU A 28 -0.83 21.15 1.40
CA LEU A 28 -1.05 20.17 2.49
C LEU A 28 -1.33 18.73 2.01
N PRO A 29 -1.99 18.45 0.88
CA PRO A 29 -2.14 17.09 0.36
C PRO A 29 -0.80 16.40 0.06
N SER A 30 0.28 17.15 -0.09
CA SER A 30 1.62 16.63 -0.34
C SER A 30 2.33 16.17 0.94
N VAL A 31 1.80 16.51 2.13
CA VAL A 31 2.38 16.13 3.41
C VAL A 31 1.96 14.72 3.77
N GLN A 32 2.94 13.91 4.15
CA GLN A 32 2.72 12.57 4.69
C GLN A 32 2.69 12.66 6.21
N VAL A 33 1.70 12.01 6.83
CA VAL A 33 1.60 11.91 8.29
C VAL A 33 2.09 10.53 8.72
N GLY A 34 3.19 10.48 9.47
CA GLY A 34 3.73 9.25 10.03
C GLY A 34 3.04 8.87 11.34
N ASP A 35 2.90 7.57 11.58
CA ASP A 35 2.46 6.98 12.84
C ASP A 35 3.49 5.94 13.32
N PRO A 36 4.48 6.34 14.15
CA PRO A 36 5.54 5.44 14.60
C PRO A 36 5.04 4.22 15.37
N PHE A 37 3.88 4.32 16.00
CA PHE A 37 3.27 3.18 16.70
C PHE A 37 2.73 2.15 15.69
N GLN A 38 1.98 2.60 14.70
CA GLN A 38 1.50 1.76 13.61
C GLN A 38 2.67 1.14 12.82
N GLU A 39 3.72 1.91 12.56
CA GLU A 39 4.93 1.43 11.91
C GLU A 39 5.57 0.28 12.70
N LYS A 40 5.69 0.42 14.02
CA LYS A 40 6.23 -0.63 14.88
C LYS A 40 5.39 -1.90 14.80
N LEU A 41 4.07 -1.81 14.87
CA LEU A 41 3.18 -2.97 14.76
C LEU A 41 3.30 -3.63 13.37
N LEU A 42 3.36 -2.82 12.32
CA LEU A 42 3.52 -3.31 10.94
C LEU A 42 4.85 -4.04 10.75
N LEU A 43 5.94 -3.50 11.32
CA LEU A 43 7.25 -4.14 11.31
C LEU A 43 7.21 -5.52 11.96
N GLU A 44 6.64 -5.63 13.17
CA GLU A 44 6.58 -6.91 13.90
C GLU A 44 5.72 -7.95 13.17
N ALA A 45 4.54 -7.54 12.67
CA ALA A 45 3.67 -8.41 11.89
C ALA A 45 4.37 -8.89 10.59
N THR A 46 5.09 -8.01 9.93
CA THR A 46 5.82 -8.33 8.70
C THR A 46 6.96 -9.31 8.98
N LEU A 47 7.72 -9.13 10.06
CA LEU A 47 8.78 -10.04 10.47
C LEU A 47 8.23 -11.42 10.83
N GLU A 48 7.08 -11.48 11.53
CA GLU A 48 6.42 -12.74 11.84
C GLU A 48 6.02 -13.50 10.57
N LEU A 49 5.43 -12.81 9.59
CA LEU A 49 5.07 -13.40 8.30
C LEU A 49 6.27 -13.80 7.45
N ALA A 50 7.36 -13.03 7.48
CA ALA A 50 8.59 -13.35 6.76
C ALA A 50 9.25 -14.65 7.21
N ALA A 51 8.94 -15.10 8.43
CA ALA A 51 9.40 -16.39 8.96
C ALA A 51 8.53 -17.59 8.48
N THR A 52 7.49 -17.34 7.68
CA THR A 52 6.56 -18.36 7.18
C THR A 52 6.63 -18.48 5.66
N ASP A 53 6.04 -19.56 5.11
CA ASP A 53 5.83 -19.72 3.66
C ASP A 53 4.48 -19.14 3.19
N ALA A 54 3.80 -18.36 4.05
CA ALA A 54 2.49 -17.78 3.73
C ALA A 54 2.58 -16.62 2.74
N VAL A 55 3.77 -16.04 2.57
CA VAL A 55 4.00 -14.87 1.71
C VAL A 55 5.04 -15.19 0.64
N ARG A 56 4.74 -14.81 -0.59
CA ARG A 56 5.60 -14.96 -1.77
C ARG A 56 6.39 -13.70 -2.11
N GLY A 57 5.86 -12.55 -1.77
CA GLY A 57 6.48 -11.25 -2.03
C GLY A 57 5.92 -10.17 -1.12
N MET A 58 6.76 -9.19 -0.84
CA MET A 58 6.43 -8.02 -0.03
C MET A 58 7.02 -6.78 -0.69
N GLN A 59 6.27 -5.69 -0.65
CA GLN A 59 6.71 -4.39 -1.16
C GLN A 59 6.11 -3.30 -0.27
N ASP A 60 6.92 -2.33 0.11
CA ASP A 60 6.42 -1.12 0.74
C ASP A 60 5.57 -0.31 -0.26
N MET A 61 4.66 0.48 0.29
CA MET A 61 3.81 1.38 -0.49
C MET A 61 4.25 2.82 -0.28
N GLY A 62 5.49 3.11 -0.63
CA GLY A 62 6.09 4.44 -0.57
C GLY A 62 5.66 5.35 -1.72
N ALA A 63 6.63 5.90 -2.46
CA ALA A 63 6.38 6.81 -3.59
C ALA A 63 5.42 6.19 -4.61
N ALA A 64 4.42 6.97 -5.04
CA ALA A 64 3.34 6.57 -5.95
C ALA A 64 2.53 5.33 -5.48
N GLY A 65 2.56 4.99 -4.20
CA GLY A 65 1.65 4.08 -3.52
C GLY A 65 1.38 2.74 -4.21
N ILE A 66 0.11 2.45 -4.49
CA ILE A 66 -0.33 1.16 -5.06
C ILE A 66 0.25 0.93 -6.47
N ILE A 67 0.30 1.96 -7.30
CA ILE A 67 0.72 1.78 -8.69
C ILE A 67 2.21 1.39 -8.78
N CYS A 68 3.07 2.02 -7.97
CA CYS A 68 4.49 1.69 -7.94
C CYS A 68 4.73 0.31 -7.32
N SER A 69 4.13 0.03 -6.16
CA SER A 69 4.32 -1.25 -5.48
C SER A 69 3.83 -2.45 -6.33
N THR A 70 2.69 -2.32 -7.01
CA THR A 70 2.20 -3.37 -7.93
C THR A 70 3.09 -3.53 -9.15
N ALA A 71 3.58 -2.43 -9.75
CA ALA A 71 4.47 -2.48 -10.91
C ALA A 71 5.81 -3.15 -10.57
N GLU A 72 6.40 -2.81 -9.42
CA GLU A 72 7.65 -3.43 -8.96
C GLU A 72 7.49 -4.91 -8.68
N MET A 73 6.42 -5.31 -7.98
CA MET A 73 6.16 -6.71 -7.68
C MET A 73 5.84 -7.51 -8.94
N SER A 74 5.07 -6.94 -9.87
CA SER A 74 4.80 -7.54 -11.18
C SER A 74 6.09 -7.80 -11.96
N THR A 75 6.97 -6.79 -12.03
CA THR A 75 8.26 -6.92 -12.73
C THR A 75 9.16 -7.96 -12.06
N LYS A 76 9.27 -7.94 -10.74
CA LYS A 76 10.11 -8.90 -10.00
C LYS A 76 9.57 -10.33 -10.07
N GLY A 77 8.25 -10.48 -10.16
CA GLY A 77 7.56 -11.77 -10.19
C GLY A 77 7.30 -12.31 -11.60
N ASP A 78 7.60 -11.53 -12.65
CA ASP A 78 7.24 -11.84 -14.05
C ASP A 78 5.77 -12.25 -14.18
N ALA A 79 4.87 -11.45 -13.60
CA ALA A 79 3.46 -11.77 -13.48
C ALA A 79 2.59 -10.51 -13.64
N GLY A 80 1.31 -10.67 -13.97
CA GLY A 80 0.31 -9.63 -13.96
C GLY A 80 -0.40 -9.54 -12.62
N MET A 81 -1.26 -8.52 -12.46
CA MET A 81 -2.12 -8.34 -11.29
C MET A 81 -3.46 -7.75 -11.68
N ARG A 82 -4.51 -8.20 -10.98
CA ARG A 82 -5.85 -7.60 -11.02
C ARG A 82 -6.17 -7.04 -9.64
N ILE A 83 -6.31 -5.73 -9.56
CA ILE A 83 -6.53 -4.99 -8.31
C ILE A 83 -7.92 -4.34 -8.33
N ASP A 84 -8.70 -4.64 -7.31
CA ASP A 84 -10.02 -4.06 -7.06
C ASP A 84 -9.86 -2.89 -6.08
N LEU A 85 -9.96 -1.68 -6.60
CA LEU A 85 -9.73 -0.45 -5.82
C LEU A 85 -10.85 -0.21 -4.79
N ASP A 86 -12.04 -0.76 -4.99
CA ASP A 86 -13.14 -0.65 -4.03
C ASP A 86 -12.86 -1.43 -2.73
N LYS A 87 -11.94 -2.40 -2.77
CA LYS A 87 -11.49 -3.17 -1.60
C LYS A 87 -10.34 -2.53 -0.82
N VAL A 88 -9.77 -1.45 -1.33
CA VAL A 88 -8.71 -0.73 -0.63
C VAL A 88 -9.29 -0.01 0.59
N PRO A 89 -8.81 -0.28 1.82
CA PRO A 89 -9.29 0.42 2.99
C PRO A 89 -9.00 1.92 2.91
N MET A 90 -10.05 2.74 3.01
CA MET A 90 -9.96 4.19 2.92
C MET A 90 -10.32 4.85 4.26
N ARG A 91 -9.56 5.85 4.68
CA ARG A 91 -9.91 6.71 5.82
C ARG A 91 -10.63 8.00 5.39
N GLN A 92 -10.61 8.31 4.09
CA GLN A 92 -11.33 9.45 3.53
C GLN A 92 -12.40 8.98 2.54
N LYS A 93 -13.58 9.59 2.62
CA LYS A 93 -14.68 9.29 1.71
C LYS A 93 -14.45 9.89 0.32
N ASN A 94 -15.06 9.26 -0.69
CA ASN A 94 -15.08 9.75 -2.06
C ASN A 94 -13.68 9.96 -2.69
N MET A 95 -12.74 9.08 -2.38
CA MET A 95 -11.46 9.05 -3.09
C MET A 95 -11.69 8.56 -4.52
N LYS A 96 -11.08 9.24 -5.47
CA LYS A 96 -11.06 8.82 -6.88
C LYS A 96 -10.02 7.72 -7.09
N ALA A 97 -10.20 6.89 -8.12
CA ALA A 97 -9.28 5.79 -8.43
C ALA A 97 -7.82 6.25 -8.52
N TRP A 98 -7.55 7.36 -9.19
CA TRP A 98 -6.17 7.88 -9.31
C TRP A 98 -5.60 8.39 -7.97
N GLU A 99 -6.44 8.89 -7.05
CA GLU A 99 -6.01 9.30 -5.71
C GLU A 99 -5.63 8.07 -4.87
N LEU A 100 -6.36 6.95 -5.01
CA LEU A 100 -6.03 5.68 -4.37
C LEU A 100 -4.71 5.12 -4.90
N LEU A 101 -4.54 5.13 -6.23
CA LEU A 101 -3.35 4.60 -6.88
C LEU A 101 -2.08 5.36 -6.50
N LEU A 102 -2.17 6.70 -6.40
CA LEU A 102 -1.01 7.58 -6.18
C LEU A 102 -0.81 7.99 -4.72
N SER A 103 -1.73 7.59 -3.81
CA SER A 103 -1.60 7.93 -2.40
C SER A 103 -0.33 7.34 -1.80
N GLU A 104 0.40 8.18 -1.08
CA GLU A 104 1.62 7.83 -0.33
C GLU A 104 1.36 7.76 1.18
N SER A 105 0.14 7.39 1.61
CA SER A 105 -0.15 7.17 3.03
C SER A 105 0.87 6.24 3.63
N GLN A 106 1.44 6.63 4.78
CA GLN A 106 2.50 5.90 5.45
C GLN A 106 1.99 4.60 6.10
N GLU A 107 2.91 3.76 6.54
CA GLU A 107 2.68 2.51 7.27
C GLU A 107 1.76 1.54 6.52
N ARG A 108 2.05 1.34 5.23
CA ARG A 108 1.36 0.36 4.38
C ARG A 108 2.34 -0.57 3.68
N MET A 109 1.96 -1.83 3.57
CA MET A 109 2.68 -2.85 2.80
C MET A 109 1.74 -3.55 1.84
N LEU A 110 2.24 -3.88 0.66
CA LEU A 110 1.59 -4.80 -0.28
C LEU A 110 2.23 -6.18 -0.16
N LEU A 111 1.42 -7.21 -0.01
CA LEU A 111 1.89 -8.60 0.03
C LEU A 111 1.25 -9.42 -1.06
N VAL A 112 1.99 -10.40 -1.56
CA VAL A 112 1.44 -11.53 -2.32
C VAL A 112 1.44 -12.75 -1.41
N ALA A 113 0.24 -13.17 -1.01
CA ALA A 113 0.06 -14.37 -0.22
C ALA A 113 0.22 -15.63 -1.07
N THR A 114 0.71 -16.71 -0.48
CA THR A 114 0.63 -18.04 -1.07
C THR A 114 -0.84 -18.43 -1.17
N LYS A 115 -1.28 -18.86 -2.35
CA LYS A 115 -2.68 -19.23 -2.63
C LYS A 115 -3.21 -20.23 -1.61
N GLY A 116 -4.34 -19.90 -1.00
CA GLY A 116 -4.99 -20.71 0.04
C GLY A 116 -4.44 -20.47 1.46
N ARG A 117 -3.49 -19.55 1.65
CA ARG A 117 -2.97 -19.19 2.97
C ARG A 117 -3.29 -17.73 3.37
N GLU A 118 -4.29 -17.13 2.73
CA GLU A 118 -4.72 -15.75 3.00
C GLU A 118 -5.22 -15.58 4.43
N GLU A 119 -5.89 -16.60 4.98
CA GLU A 119 -6.37 -16.59 6.37
C GLU A 119 -5.22 -16.59 7.39
N GLU A 120 -4.11 -17.23 7.10
CA GLU A 120 -2.92 -17.20 7.95
C GLU A 120 -2.31 -15.80 7.99
N VAL A 121 -2.23 -15.15 6.84
CA VAL A 121 -1.79 -13.74 6.74
C VAL A 121 -2.72 -12.84 7.55
N ASN A 122 -4.04 -12.99 7.36
CA ASN A 122 -5.03 -12.21 8.10
C ASN A 122 -4.93 -12.43 9.61
N ALA A 123 -4.71 -13.68 10.06
CA ALA A 123 -4.57 -13.98 11.49
C ALA A 123 -3.37 -13.30 12.14
N VAL A 124 -2.23 -13.23 11.45
CA VAL A 124 -1.06 -12.50 11.94
C VAL A 124 -1.37 -11.01 12.08
N PHE A 125 -1.98 -10.38 11.07
CA PHE A 125 -2.33 -8.95 11.16
C PHE A 125 -3.39 -8.66 12.22
N ALA A 126 -4.38 -9.53 12.37
CA ALA A 126 -5.38 -9.42 13.43
C ALA A 126 -4.76 -9.51 14.83
N LYS A 127 -3.75 -10.36 15.04
CA LYS A 127 -2.99 -10.46 16.31
C LYS A 127 -2.32 -9.13 16.68
N TRP A 128 -1.87 -8.38 15.68
CA TRP A 128 -1.21 -7.08 15.86
C TRP A 128 -2.17 -5.89 15.78
N ASP A 129 -3.49 -6.16 15.73
CA ASP A 129 -4.55 -5.14 15.60
C ASP A 129 -4.36 -4.25 14.35
N LEU A 130 -3.89 -4.83 13.26
CA LEU A 130 -3.64 -4.15 12.00
C LEU A 130 -4.67 -4.54 10.94
N PRO A 131 -5.24 -3.57 10.19
CA PRO A 131 -6.08 -3.85 9.04
C PRO A 131 -5.33 -4.64 7.96
N CYS A 132 -6.00 -5.67 7.44
CA CYS A 132 -5.54 -6.44 6.28
C CYS A 132 -6.71 -6.69 5.35
N SER A 133 -6.54 -6.45 4.05
CA SER A 133 -7.58 -6.64 3.05
C SER A 133 -7.00 -7.30 1.81
N VAL A 134 -7.71 -8.29 1.28
CA VAL A 134 -7.40 -8.87 -0.03
C VAL A 134 -7.98 -7.93 -1.09
N ILE A 135 -7.10 -7.25 -1.81
CA ILE A 135 -7.47 -6.24 -2.81
C ILE A 135 -7.34 -6.73 -4.24
N GLY A 136 -6.86 -7.95 -4.46
CA GLY A 136 -6.68 -8.47 -5.82
C GLY A 136 -6.03 -9.83 -5.87
N GLU A 137 -5.63 -10.20 -7.06
CA GLU A 137 -4.98 -11.48 -7.38
C GLU A 137 -3.83 -11.30 -8.35
N VAL A 138 -2.86 -12.20 -8.31
CA VAL A 138 -1.78 -12.30 -9.28
C VAL A 138 -2.27 -13.10 -10.49
N THR A 139 -1.93 -12.64 -11.70
CA THR A 139 -2.28 -13.27 -12.98
C THR A 139 -1.02 -13.66 -13.76
N ASP A 140 -1.20 -14.44 -14.80
CA ASP A 140 -0.12 -14.89 -15.71
C ASP A 140 -0.10 -14.13 -17.05
N ASP A 141 -0.91 -13.06 -17.17
CA ASP A 141 -1.05 -12.29 -18.40
C ASP A 141 -0.04 -11.14 -18.56
N GLY A 142 0.77 -10.89 -17.52
CA GLY A 142 1.76 -9.80 -17.49
C GLY A 142 1.15 -8.39 -17.47
N MET A 143 -0.16 -8.27 -17.23
CA MET A 143 -0.88 -7.00 -17.25
C MET A 143 -1.22 -6.51 -15.85
N LEU A 144 -1.16 -5.19 -15.65
CA LEU A 144 -1.70 -4.54 -14.45
C LEU A 144 -3.09 -3.98 -14.76
N ASN A 145 -4.10 -4.56 -14.13
CA ASN A 145 -5.49 -4.17 -14.28
C ASN A 145 -6.04 -3.62 -12.98
N PHE A 146 -6.63 -2.42 -13.02
CA PHE A 146 -7.26 -1.76 -11.88
C PHE A 146 -8.73 -1.49 -12.19
N PHE A 147 -9.64 -1.80 -11.25
CA PHE A 147 -11.09 -1.64 -11.40
C PHE A 147 -11.65 -0.70 -10.35
#